data_006bbd8bbc6f7aa7bf24dc6922c2e522
#
_entry.id   006bbd8bbc6f7aa7bf24dc6922c2e522
#
_cell.length_a   1.000
_cell.length_b   1.000
_cell.length_c   1.000
_cell.angle_alpha   90.00
_cell.angle_beta   90.00
_cell.angle_gamma   90.00
#
_symmetry.space_group_name_H-M   'P 1'
#
loop_
_entity.id
_entity.type
_entity.pdbx_description
1 polymer ?
#
loop_
_entity_poly.entity_id
_entity_poly.type
_entity_poly.pdbx_seq_one_letter_code
_entity_poly.pdbx_strand_id
1 'polypeptide(L)'
;NSSQNIQGQLKNIKTAEIILRYWHKEIDKEASAIEAEIEETKASPSIRSSFKYHRGVAQAFFVEASSWLGNNRKLLEYLDGIGVDAYEFKDPDMTFKNFMQLQQYAIHLKARNDALEQIQGYTPFLRMVY
;
A
#
# COMPACT_ATOMS: atom_id res chain seq x y z
N ASN A 1 -11.26 -12.31 -20.31
CA ASN A 1 -11.96 -11.05 -20.54
C ASN A 1 -11.68 -10.05 -19.43
N SER A 2 -12.22 -8.82 -19.54
CA SER A 2 -11.99 -7.76 -18.57
C SER A 2 -12.43 -8.13 -17.16
N SER A 3 -13.55 -8.85 -17.01
CA SER A 3 -14.04 -9.29 -15.71
C SER A 3 -13.09 -10.29 -15.05
N GLN A 4 -12.60 -11.25 -15.81
CA GLN A 4 -11.61 -12.22 -15.33
C GLN A 4 -10.30 -11.55 -14.96
N ASN A 5 -9.89 -10.52 -15.71
CA ASN A 5 -8.70 -9.72 -15.41
C ASN A 5 -8.83 -9.00 -14.07
N ILE A 6 -9.98 -8.37 -13.82
CA ILE A 6 -10.25 -7.69 -12.55
C ILE A 6 -10.22 -8.68 -11.39
N GLN A 7 -10.84 -9.85 -11.54
CA GLN A 7 -10.84 -10.88 -10.51
C GLN A 7 -9.42 -11.39 -10.22
N GLY A 8 -8.61 -11.59 -11.26
CA GLY A 8 -7.21 -11.97 -11.12
C GLY A 8 -6.40 -10.93 -10.37
N GLN A 9 -6.58 -9.66 -10.71
CA GLN A 9 -5.91 -8.55 -10.03
C GLN A 9 -6.34 -8.41 -8.57
N LEU A 10 -7.64 -8.56 -8.29
CA LEU A 10 -8.16 -8.54 -6.92
C LEU A 10 -7.57 -9.65 -6.08
N LYS A 11 -7.45 -10.85 -6.64
CA LYS A 11 -6.82 -11.99 -5.97
C LYS A 11 -5.35 -11.68 -5.64
N ASN A 12 -4.63 -11.10 -6.58
CA ASN A 12 -3.23 -10.73 -6.38
C ASN A 12 -3.06 -9.66 -5.30
N ILE A 13 -3.95 -8.67 -5.26
CA ILE A 13 -3.94 -7.62 -4.24
C ILE A 13 -4.21 -8.22 -2.86
N LYS A 14 -5.19 -9.11 -2.73
CA LYS A 14 -5.50 -9.77 -1.46
C LYS A 14 -4.31 -10.59 -0.97
N THR A 15 -3.62 -11.29 -1.87
CA THR A 15 -2.40 -12.02 -1.54
C THR A 15 -1.31 -11.06 -1.06
N ALA A 16 -1.10 -9.95 -1.76
CA ALA A 16 -0.13 -8.94 -1.38
C ALA A 16 -0.45 -8.33 -0.01
N GLU A 17 -1.72 -8.09 0.29
CA GLU A 17 -2.15 -7.58 1.60
C GLU A 17 -1.83 -8.56 2.73
N ILE A 18 -2.03 -9.86 2.48
CA ILE A 18 -1.69 -10.92 3.46
C ILE A 18 -0.18 -10.95 3.70
N ILE A 19 0.61 -10.91 2.63
CA ILE A 19 2.08 -10.92 2.71
C ILE A 19 2.57 -9.68 3.46
N LEU A 20 2.02 -8.51 3.15
CA LEU A 20 2.40 -7.27 3.81
C LEU A 20 2.13 -7.31 5.31
N ARG A 21 0.95 -7.82 5.71
CA ARG A 21 0.61 -7.97 7.13
C ARG A 21 1.54 -8.94 7.83
N TYR A 22 1.91 -10.03 7.17
CA TYR A 22 2.86 -10.99 7.73
C TYR A 22 4.22 -10.34 8.00
N TRP A 23 4.77 -9.64 7.01
CA TRP A 23 6.07 -8.97 7.15
C TRP A 23 6.03 -7.84 8.18
N HIS A 24 4.94 -7.07 8.22
CA HIS A 24 4.77 -6.02 9.23
C HIS A 24 4.84 -6.61 10.63
N LYS A 25 4.13 -7.72 10.86
CA LYS A 25 4.11 -8.40 12.15
C LYS A 25 5.50 -8.95 12.53
N GLU A 26 6.19 -9.58 11.58
CA GLU A 26 7.51 -10.13 11.82
C GLU A 26 8.56 -9.05 12.10
N ILE A 27 8.54 -7.97 11.32
CA ILE A 27 9.46 -6.85 11.53
C ILE A 27 9.19 -6.15 12.86
N ASP A 28 7.93 -5.98 13.23
CA ASP A 28 7.56 -5.39 14.52
C ASP A 28 8.03 -6.27 15.69
N LYS A 29 7.92 -7.56 15.55
CA LYS A 29 8.40 -8.53 16.53
C LYS A 29 9.92 -8.44 16.71
N GLU A 30 10.67 -8.40 15.60
CA GLU A 30 12.12 -8.23 15.63
C GLU A 30 12.52 -6.88 16.24
N ALA A 31 11.80 -5.81 15.87
CA ALA A 31 12.06 -4.49 16.42
C ALA A 31 11.84 -4.45 17.93
N SER A 32 10.80 -5.10 18.42
CA SER A 32 10.53 -5.19 19.86
C SER A 32 11.64 -5.94 20.60
N ALA A 33 12.19 -7.00 20.00
CA ALA A 33 13.32 -7.74 20.58
C ALA A 33 14.59 -6.88 20.64
N ILE A 34 14.86 -6.11 19.58
CA ILE A 34 16.00 -5.19 19.55
C ILE A 34 15.84 -4.07 20.59
N GLU A 35 14.62 -3.55 20.73
CA GLU A 35 14.32 -2.52 21.73
C GLU A 35 14.62 -3.02 23.15
N ALA A 36 14.21 -4.26 23.45
CA ALA A 36 14.46 -4.87 24.74
C ALA A 36 15.97 -5.02 24.99
N GLU A 37 16.73 -5.42 23.97
CA GLU A 37 18.18 -5.54 24.06
C GLU A 37 18.87 -4.19 24.28
N ILE A 38 18.41 -3.14 23.59
CA ILE A 38 18.89 -1.76 23.76
C ILE A 38 18.69 -1.31 25.21
N GLU A 39 17.52 -1.60 25.80
CA GLU A 39 17.22 -1.26 27.18
C GLU A 39 18.11 -2.05 28.17
N GLU A 40 18.27 -3.36 27.94
CA GLU A 40 19.07 -4.23 28.80
C GLU A 40 20.54 -3.84 28.79
N THR A 41 21.10 -3.50 27.64
CA THR A 41 22.52 -3.13 27.50
C THR A 41 22.79 -1.67 27.83
N LYS A 42 21.77 -0.89 28.14
CA LYS A 42 21.88 0.55 28.43
C LYS A 42 22.60 1.30 27.31
N ALA A 43 22.19 1.05 26.07
CA ALA A 43 22.78 1.65 24.89
C ALA A 43 22.79 3.20 24.96
N SER A 44 23.73 3.82 24.24
CA SER A 44 23.86 5.27 24.22
C SER A 44 22.61 5.97 23.71
N PRO A 45 22.38 7.25 24.09
CA PRO A 45 21.25 8.02 23.55
C PRO A 45 21.24 8.09 22.02
N SER A 46 22.41 8.12 21.39
CA SER A 46 22.54 8.15 19.92
C SER A 46 21.97 6.88 19.30
N ILE A 47 22.28 5.72 19.84
CA ILE A 47 21.77 4.43 19.37
C ILE A 47 20.26 4.35 19.58
N ARG A 48 19.78 4.77 20.75
CA ARG A 48 18.34 4.78 21.07
C ARG A 48 17.56 5.66 20.10
N SER A 49 18.05 6.86 19.83
CA SER A 49 17.40 7.81 18.92
C SER A 49 17.39 7.28 17.49
N SER A 50 18.50 6.71 17.02
CA SER A 50 18.60 6.14 15.68
C SER A 50 17.62 4.98 15.50
N PHE A 51 17.55 4.07 16.48
CA PHE A 51 16.61 2.95 16.43
C PHE A 51 15.17 3.42 16.38
N LYS A 52 14.81 4.35 17.26
CA LYS A 52 13.44 4.91 17.32
C LYS A 52 13.04 5.54 15.99
N TYR A 53 13.95 6.30 15.39
CA TYR A 53 13.72 6.94 14.10
C TYR A 53 13.46 5.91 13.00
N HIS A 54 14.33 4.90 12.86
CA HIS A 54 14.21 3.89 11.82
C HIS A 54 12.97 3.02 12.02
N ARG A 55 12.63 2.70 13.27
CA ARG A 55 11.40 1.98 13.58
C ARG A 55 10.17 2.78 13.14
N GLY A 56 10.16 4.08 13.42
CA GLY A 56 9.07 4.96 13.01
C GLY A 56 8.90 5.02 11.49
N VAL A 57 10.01 5.10 10.76
CA VAL A 57 10.01 5.10 9.28
C VAL A 57 9.44 3.78 8.75
N ALA A 58 9.87 2.65 9.32
CA ALA A 58 9.38 1.34 8.89
C ALA A 58 7.88 1.19 9.14
N GLN A 59 7.40 1.61 10.31
CA GLN A 59 5.97 1.56 10.64
C GLN A 59 5.16 2.44 9.69
N ALA A 60 5.62 3.64 9.40
CA ALA A 60 4.97 4.56 8.47
C ALA A 60 4.92 3.95 7.06
N PHE A 61 5.99 3.32 6.61
CA PHE A 61 6.02 2.63 5.32
C PHE A 61 4.94 1.56 5.22
N PHE A 62 4.80 0.72 6.24
CA PHE A 62 3.77 -0.34 6.23
C PHE A 62 2.36 0.24 6.20
N VAL A 63 2.12 1.35 6.90
CA VAL A 63 0.82 2.03 6.86
C VAL A 63 0.52 2.53 5.43
N GLU A 64 1.50 3.19 4.80
CA GLU A 64 1.31 3.73 3.45
C GLU A 64 1.19 2.63 2.40
N ALA A 65 1.96 1.55 2.52
CA ALA A 65 1.86 0.40 1.63
C ALA A 65 0.49 -0.28 1.74
N SER A 66 -0.01 -0.43 2.96
CA SER A 66 -1.35 -0.97 3.21
C SER A 66 -2.44 -0.07 2.61
N SER A 67 -2.29 1.24 2.74
CA SER A 67 -3.19 2.23 2.15
C SER A 67 -3.22 2.12 0.63
N TRP A 68 -2.05 2.00 0.00
CA TRP A 68 -1.95 1.85 -1.45
C TRP A 68 -2.65 0.59 -1.95
N LEU A 69 -2.37 -0.55 -1.31
CA LEU A 69 -3.02 -1.82 -1.67
C LEU A 69 -4.54 -1.73 -1.49
N GLY A 70 -5.00 -1.16 -0.36
CA GLY A 70 -6.42 -0.99 -0.07
C GLY A 70 -7.12 -0.09 -1.09
N ASN A 71 -6.45 0.99 -1.53
CA ASN A 71 -7.02 1.89 -2.54
C ASN A 71 -7.05 1.25 -3.93
N ASN A 72 -6.05 0.42 -4.26
CA ASN A 72 -6.11 -0.37 -5.50
C ASN A 72 -7.26 -1.37 -5.46
N ARG A 73 -7.47 -2.04 -4.33
CA ARG A 73 -8.58 -2.97 -4.14
C ARG A 73 -9.93 -2.27 -4.31
N LYS A 74 -10.10 -1.12 -3.69
CA LYS A 74 -11.36 -0.35 -3.78
C LYS A 74 -11.66 0.08 -5.21
N LEU A 75 -10.63 0.50 -5.96
CA LEU A 75 -10.78 0.88 -7.36
C LEU A 75 -11.27 -0.30 -8.19
N LEU A 76 -10.63 -1.46 -8.04
CA LEU A 76 -11.00 -2.65 -8.79
C LEU A 76 -12.37 -3.21 -8.36
N GLU A 77 -12.69 -3.19 -7.07
CA GLU A 77 -14.01 -3.57 -6.57
C GLU A 77 -15.11 -2.68 -7.14
N TYR A 78 -14.82 -1.39 -7.27
CA TYR A 78 -15.77 -0.46 -7.89
C TYR A 78 -16.02 -0.84 -9.36
N LEU A 79 -14.95 -1.07 -10.14
CA LEU A 79 -15.08 -1.47 -11.54
C LEU A 79 -15.81 -2.81 -11.70
N ASP A 80 -15.50 -3.76 -10.80
CA ASP A 80 -16.18 -5.06 -10.79
C ASP A 80 -17.68 -4.91 -10.48
N GLY A 81 -18.01 -4.02 -9.55
CA GLY A 81 -19.39 -3.79 -9.13
C GLY A 81 -20.26 -3.16 -10.20
N ILE A 82 -19.74 -2.23 -11.00
CA ILE A 82 -20.51 -1.59 -12.07
C ILE A 82 -20.59 -2.44 -13.34
N GLY A 83 -19.68 -3.40 -13.50
CA GLY A 83 -19.66 -4.34 -14.62
C GLY A 83 -18.90 -3.82 -15.85
N VAL A 84 -18.43 -4.77 -16.66
CA VAL A 84 -17.57 -4.49 -17.82
C VAL A 84 -18.26 -3.71 -18.93
N ASP A 85 -19.60 -3.75 -18.96
CA ASP A 85 -20.36 -3.02 -19.98
C ASP A 85 -20.53 -1.53 -19.66
N ALA A 86 -20.17 -1.12 -18.43
CA ALA A 86 -20.33 0.27 -17.99
C ALA A 86 -19.21 1.19 -18.48
N TYR A 87 -18.08 0.62 -18.89
CA TYR A 87 -16.91 1.38 -19.30
C TYR A 87 -16.17 0.72 -20.46
N GLU A 88 -15.31 1.50 -21.10
CA GLU A 88 -14.43 1.03 -22.18
C GLU A 88 -13.04 1.60 -21.94
N PHE A 89 -12.03 0.74 -21.97
CA PHE A 89 -10.65 1.17 -21.88
C PHE A 89 -10.08 1.42 -23.26
N LYS A 90 -9.70 2.68 -23.51
CA LYS A 90 -8.98 3.10 -24.70
C LYS A 90 -7.68 3.74 -24.23
N ASP A 91 -6.57 3.02 -24.32
CA ASP A 91 -5.28 3.49 -23.83
C ASP A 91 -4.96 4.91 -24.34
N PRO A 92 -4.62 5.90 -23.49
CA PRO A 92 -4.45 5.78 -22.02
C PRO A 92 -5.71 6.02 -21.20
N ASP A 93 -6.84 6.25 -21.81
CA ASP A 93 -8.06 6.74 -21.14
C ASP A 93 -9.10 5.64 -20.92
N MET A 94 -9.95 5.84 -19.90
CA MET A 94 -11.16 5.06 -19.71
C MET A 94 -12.37 5.96 -19.94
N THR A 95 -13.35 5.46 -20.70
CA THR A 95 -14.61 6.15 -20.94
C THR A 95 -15.75 5.40 -20.27
N PHE A 96 -16.70 6.15 -19.72
CA PHE A 96 -17.86 5.60 -18.99
C PHE A 96 -19.15 6.05 -19.68
N LYS A 97 -20.13 5.16 -19.73
CA LYS A 97 -21.45 5.46 -20.26
C LYS A 97 -22.24 6.39 -19.34
N ASN A 98 -21.92 6.37 -18.04
CA ASN A 98 -22.60 7.14 -17.00
C ASN A 98 -21.63 8.13 -16.36
N PHE A 99 -22.01 9.42 -16.36
CA PHE A 99 -21.15 10.49 -15.85
C PHE A 99 -20.88 10.35 -14.34
N MET A 100 -21.86 9.90 -13.57
CA MET A 100 -21.69 9.69 -12.12
C MET A 100 -20.67 8.60 -11.85
N GLN A 101 -20.64 7.56 -12.68
CA GLN A 101 -19.65 6.48 -12.56
C GLN A 101 -18.24 6.98 -12.91
N LEU A 102 -18.13 7.85 -13.91
CA LEU A 102 -16.85 8.48 -14.23
C LEU A 102 -16.33 9.31 -13.05
N GLN A 103 -17.21 10.09 -12.41
CA GLN A 103 -16.81 10.88 -11.24
C GLN A 103 -16.36 9.99 -10.08
N GLN A 104 -17.08 8.91 -9.81
CA GLN A 104 -16.74 7.99 -8.73
C GLN A 104 -15.42 7.27 -9.02
N TYR A 105 -15.22 6.85 -10.26
CA TYR A 105 -13.95 6.27 -10.69
C TYR A 105 -12.79 7.24 -10.47
N ALA A 106 -12.98 8.51 -10.84
CA ALA A 106 -11.94 9.54 -10.68
C ALA A 106 -11.55 9.73 -9.21
N ILE A 107 -12.51 9.65 -8.29
CA ILE A 107 -12.24 9.73 -6.85
C ILE A 107 -11.37 8.55 -6.39
N HIS A 108 -11.71 7.34 -6.81
CA HIS A 108 -10.93 6.14 -6.48
C HIS A 108 -9.52 6.19 -7.09
N LEU A 109 -9.43 6.64 -8.34
CA LEU A 109 -8.15 6.78 -9.03
C LEU A 109 -7.23 7.78 -8.34
N LYS A 110 -7.78 8.93 -7.93
CA LYS A 110 -7.03 9.94 -7.20
C LYS A 110 -6.52 9.40 -5.87
N ALA A 111 -7.37 8.70 -5.12
CA ALA A 111 -6.98 8.13 -3.83
C ALA A 111 -5.84 7.11 -3.99
N ARG A 112 -5.89 6.27 -5.04
CA ARG A 112 -4.82 5.32 -5.34
C ARG A 112 -3.52 6.03 -5.71
N ASN A 113 -3.61 7.05 -6.56
CA ASN A 113 -2.44 7.79 -7.02
C ASN A 113 -1.79 8.59 -5.88
N ASP A 114 -2.59 9.18 -4.98
CA ASP A 114 -2.08 9.87 -3.80
C ASP A 114 -1.35 8.90 -2.87
N ALA A 115 -1.90 7.71 -2.67
CA ALA A 115 -1.26 6.67 -1.85
C ALA A 115 0.06 6.19 -2.49
N LEU A 116 0.10 6.04 -3.82
CA LEU A 116 1.34 5.67 -4.52
C LEU A 116 2.42 6.73 -4.33
N GLU A 117 2.06 8.01 -4.41
CA GLU A 117 2.98 9.12 -4.20
C GLU A 117 3.59 9.08 -2.80
N GLN A 118 2.79 8.77 -1.78
CA GLN A 118 3.28 8.62 -0.41
C GLN A 118 4.32 7.50 -0.30
N ILE A 119 4.06 6.34 -0.93
CA ILE A 119 5.00 5.21 -0.91
C ILE A 119 6.31 5.59 -1.60
N GLN A 120 6.25 6.28 -2.72
CA GLN A 120 7.43 6.68 -3.47
C GLN A 120 8.37 7.55 -2.63
N GLY A 121 7.84 8.29 -1.66
CA GLY A 121 8.63 9.07 -0.72
C GLY A 121 9.57 8.21 0.16
N TYR A 122 9.29 6.92 0.32
CA TYR A 122 10.12 6.01 1.12
C TYR A 122 11.21 5.30 0.31
N THR A 123 11.22 5.47 -1.02
CA THR A 123 12.19 4.79 -1.89
C THR A 123 13.65 5.03 -1.48
N PRO A 124 14.10 6.25 -1.11
CA PRO A 124 15.46 6.47 -0.66
C PRO A 124 15.83 5.62 0.56
N PHE A 125 14.91 5.47 1.50
CA PHE A 125 15.14 4.65 2.70
C PHE A 125 15.27 3.17 2.37
N LEU A 126 14.44 2.67 1.45
CA LEU A 126 14.50 1.28 1.02
C LEU A 126 15.82 0.95 0.34
N ARG A 127 16.37 1.88 -0.43
CA ARG A 127 17.66 1.72 -1.09
C ARG A 127 18.83 1.72 -0.12
N MET A 128 18.69 2.39 1.02
CA MET A 128 19.75 2.45 2.04
C MET A 128 19.84 1.15 2.85
N VAL A 129 18.76 0.35 2.89
CA VAL A 129 18.71 -0.92 3.63
C VAL A 129 19.23 -2.08 2.78
N TYR A 130 19.19 -1.94 1.48
CA TYR A 130 19.63 -2.94 0.52
C TYR A 130 20.85 -2.43 -0.24
#